data_a591cdea7a6eb40001183f8e184bf151
#
_entry.id   a591cdea7a6eb40001183f8e184bf151
#
_cell.length_a   1.000
_cell.length_b   1.000
_cell.length_c   1.000
_cell.angle_alpha   90.00
_cell.angle_beta   90.00
_cell.angle_gamma   90.00
#
_symmetry.space_group_name_H-M   'P 1'
#
loop_
_entity.id
_entity.type
_entity.pdbx_description
1 polymer ?
#
loop_
_entity_poly.entity_id
_entity_poly.type
_entity_poly.pdbx_seq_one_letter_code
_entity_poly.pdbx_strand_id
1 'polypeptide(L)'
;MDQITSSEDYDIGSATPYGGDSTETNDLENLGFLLGLSISQEYNYCSEIPDECLALIFQSLTNGDRKRCSLVCRRWLAVEGQSHHRLALNGAVEISAHLPRIFTRFESVTKLTIRCDRKYVSINDEALTLISLRCRNLNRFKIRGCSDISEQGIHNLANNCKSLRKFSCGSCIFGAEGINALLNNCSSLEELSVKRLRGVKDSFAAEPIGLGTVASSLKSIVLQELYNGQCFGPLIIGSKNLKTLKILRCFGDWDRLLETISRKNCLMEIHLERLQVSDVGLMAISKCSGLEVFHLVKTPDCSNTGICAIAKNCMLLRKLHIDGWRTNRIGDEGLTAIAKNSANLMEIVLIGVNPSSTSLMALASNCQKLERLALCRRETIGDPEISCIATKCMALKKLWIKVCRVTDSGLEAFAFGCPNLVNLKVKKCKGVTNKVADWLRSKRASLVVNLDADEIEPEVMDVSVSDGVA
;
A
#
# COMPACT_ATOMS: atom_id res chain seq x y z
N MET A 1 -9.70 3.82 -1.77
CA MET A 1 -9.27 2.41 -1.76
C MET A 1 -8.99 2.03 -3.19
N ASP A 2 -7.87 2.46 -3.69
CA ASP A 2 -7.34 1.90 -4.92
C ASP A 2 -6.46 0.74 -4.49
N GLN A 3 -7.00 -0.45 -4.62
CA GLN A 3 -6.18 -1.63 -4.76
C GLN A 3 -5.42 -1.44 -6.07
N ILE A 4 -4.17 -1.09 -5.98
CA ILE A 4 -3.23 -1.39 -7.05
C ILE A 4 -3.03 -2.91 -6.96
N THR A 5 -3.94 -3.63 -7.60
CA THR A 5 -3.77 -5.03 -7.94
C THR A 5 -3.13 -5.05 -9.31
N SER A 6 -1.85 -5.22 -9.33
CA SER A 6 -1.16 -5.90 -10.42
C SER A 6 0.21 -6.33 -9.92
N SER A 7 0.22 -7.31 -9.05
CA SER A 7 1.35 -8.21 -8.91
C SER A 7 0.89 -9.54 -9.47
N GLU A 8 1.00 -9.72 -10.78
CA GLU A 8 0.98 -11.07 -11.34
C GLU A 8 2.21 -11.77 -10.79
N ASP A 9 1.96 -12.69 -9.88
CA ASP A 9 2.96 -13.51 -9.22
C ASP A 9 3.45 -14.57 -10.22
N TYR A 10 4.77 -14.69 -10.39
CA TYR A 10 5.36 -15.83 -11.07
C TYR A 10 5.14 -17.08 -10.22
N ASP A 11 4.28 -17.96 -10.68
CA ASP A 11 4.13 -19.32 -10.16
C ASP A 11 5.20 -20.19 -10.86
N ILE A 12 6.24 -20.56 -10.11
CA ILE A 12 7.24 -21.51 -10.60
C ILE A 12 6.68 -22.91 -10.34
N GLY A 13 5.77 -23.35 -11.22
CA GLY A 13 5.37 -24.74 -11.29
C GLY A 13 6.55 -25.63 -11.70
N SER A 14 6.67 -26.75 -11.04
CA SER A 14 7.69 -27.78 -11.25
C SER A 14 7.80 -28.20 -12.74
N ALA A 15 8.86 -27.80 -13.41
CA ALA A 15 9.25 -28.37 -14.69
C ALA A 15 10.15 -29.59 -14.43
N THR A 16 9.64 -30.78 -14.68
CA THR A 16 10.44 -32.00 -14.80
C THR A 16 11.38 -31.88 -16.00
N PRO A 17 12.64 -32.32 -15.91
CA PRO A 17 13.54 -32.31 -17.04
C PRO A 17 13.19 -33.48 -17.98
N TYR A 18 12.69 -33.17 -19.16
CA TYR A 18 12.73 -34.12 -20.27
C TYR A 18 14.19 -34.19 -20.76
N GLY A 19 14.80 -35.37 -20.56
CA GLY A 19 16.00 -35.76 -21.22
C GLY A 19 15.71 -36.03 -22.72
N GLY A 20 16.14 -35.13 -23.56
CA GLY A 20 16.14 -35.30 -25.02
C GLY A 20 17.54 -35.69 -25.48
N ASP A 21 17.62 -36.85 -26.05
CA ASP A 21 18.82 -37.50 -26.60
C ASP A 21 19.41 -36.66 -27.72
N SER A 22 20.75 -36.46 -27.69
CA SER A 22 21.49 -35.57 -28.57
C SER A 22 22.05 -36.30 -29.84
N THR A 23 21.29 -37.20 -30.42
CA THR A 23 21.77 -38.02 -31.57
C THR A 23 21.09 -37.72 -32.91
N GLU A 24 20.04 -36.89 -32.98
CA GLU A 24 19.33 -36.65 -34.25
C GLU A 24 19.81 -35.47 -35.10
N THR A 25 20.71 -34.60 -34.60
CA THR A 25 21.15 -33.43 -35.39
C THR A 25 22.26 -33.71 -36.39
N ASN A 26 22.99 -34.83 -36.25
CA ASN A 26 24.05 -35.19 -37.19
C ASN A 26 23.55 -35.85 -38.48
N ASP A 27 22.36 -36.44 -38.49
CA ASP A 27 21.84 -37.13 -39.67
C ASP A 27 21.20 -36.17 -40.69
N LEU A 28 20.73 -35.00 -40.29
CA LEU A 28 20.18 -34.01 -41.20
C LEU A 28 21.24 -33.19 -41.94
N GLU A 29 22.42 -32.94 -41.33
CA GLU A 29 23.55 -32.28 -42.00
C GLU A 29 24.20 -33.19 -43.05
N ASN A 30 24.23 -34.48 -42.82
CA ASN A 30 24.76 -35.45 -43.81
C ASN A 30 23.83 -35.68 -45.00
N LEU A 31 22.52 -35.54 -44.82
CA LEU A 31 21.55 -35.66 -45.91
C LEU A 31 21.54 -34.42 -46.82
N GLY A 32 21.80 -33.23 -46.30
CA GLY A 32 21.90 -31.98 -47.06
C GLY A 32 23.11 -31.96 -48.01
N PHE A 33 24.22 -32.59 -47.61
CA PHE A 33 25.45 -32.67 -48.42
C PHE A 33 25.31 -33.63 -49.63
N LEU A 34 24.49 -34.68 -49.51
CA LEU A 34 24.20 -35.64 -50.55
C LEU A 34 23.22 -35.16 -51.64
N LEU A 35 22.40 -34.16 -51.32
CA LEU A 35 21.36 -33.65 -52.23
C LEU A 35 21.74 -32.36 -52.95
N GLY A 36 22.94 -31.79 -52.73
CA GLY A 36 23.39 -30.57 -53.40
C GLY A 36 22.51 -29.34 -53.11
N LEU A 37 21.68 -29.41 -52.08
CA LEU A 37 20.89 -28.27 -51.64
C LEU A 37 21.77 -27.31 -50.85
N SER A 38 22.13 -26.17 -51.41
CA SER A 38 22.66 -25.04 -50.66
C SER A 38 21.67 -24.72 -49.58
N ILE A 39 21.93 -25.15 -48.35
CA ILE A 39 21.24 -24.63 -47.17
C ILE A 39 21.62 -23.16 -47.18
N SER A 40 20.70 -22.29 -47.64
CA SER A 40 20.80 -20.85 -47.46
C SER A 40 21.02 -20.64 -45.97
N GLN A 41 22.20 -20.12 -45.58
CA GLN A 41 22.45 -19.70 -44.21
C GLN A 41 21.29 -18.77 -43.84
N GLU A 42 20.33 -19.29 -43.10
CA GLU A 42 19.27 -18.45 -42.53
C GLU A 42 19.96 -17.41 -41.66
N TYR A 43 19.99 -16.19 -42.17
CA TYR A 43 20.54 -15.05 -41.46
C TYR A 43 19.77 -14.87 -40.14
N ASN A 44 20.40 -15.25 -39.06
CA ASN A 44 19.80 -15.11 -37.73
C ASN A 44 19.94 -13.66 -37.27
N TYR A 45 19.05 -12.79 -37.75
CA TYR A 45 19.00 -11.37 -37.37
C TYR A 45 18.97 -11.13 -35.86
N CYS A 46 18.50 -12.10 -35.09
CA CYS A 46 18.49 -11.99 -33.61
C CYS A 46 19.91 -12.07 -33.01
N SER A 47 20.89 -12.63 -33.70
CA SER A 47 22.28 -12.71 -33.23
C SER A 47 22.99 -11.35 -33.31
N GLU A 48 22.55 -10.47 -34.18
CA GLU A 48 23.17 -9.15 -34.42
C GLU A 48 22.68 -8.08 -33.43
N ILE A 49 21.54 -8.30 -32.76
CA ILE A 49 21.02 -7.35 -31.76
C ILE A 49 21.93 -7.37 -30.52
N PRO A 50 22.54 -6.24 -30.11
CA PRO A 50 23.30 -6.15 -28.86
C PRO A 50 22.50 -6.58 -27.63
N ASP A 51 23.16 -7.16 -26.63
CA ASP A 51 22.49 -7.63 -25.40
C ASP A 51 21.78 -6.51 -24.64
N GLU A 52 22.31 -5.30 -24.68
CA GLU A 52 21.72 -4.09 -24.09
C GLU A 52 20.38 -3.75 -24.75
N CYS A 53 20.30 -3.87 -26.09
CA CYS A 53 19.05 -3.63 -26.83
C CYS A 53 18.02 -4.71 -26.53
N LEU A 54 18.43 -5.99 -26.48
CA LEU A 54 17.56 -7.10 -26.07
C LEU A 54 17.06 -6.89 -24.63
N ALA A 55 17.92 -6.46 -23.70
CA ALA A 55 17.55 -6.18 -22.33
C ALA A 55 16.48 -5.06 -22.24
N LEU A 56 16.61 -4.00 -23.03
CA LEU A 56 15.61 -2.92 -23.09
C LEU A 56 14.27 -3.42 -23.66
N ILE A 57 14.31 -4.25 -24.71
CA ILE A 57 13.12 -4.87 -25.28
C ILE A 57 12.43 -5.73 -24.21
N PHE A 58 13.18 -6.60 -23.51
CA PHE A 58 12.62 -7.45 -22.47
C PHE A 58 12.03 -6.65 -21.31
N GLN A 59 12.64 -5.52 -20.92
CA GLN A 59 12.09 -4.65 -19.86
C GLN A 59 10.74 -4.04 -20.21
N SER A 60 10.43 -3.84 -21.50
CA SER A 60 9.16 -3.29 -21.97
C SER A 60 8.05 -4.34 -22.15
N LEU A 61 8.40 -5.64 -22.11
CA LEU A 61 7.44 -6.73 -22.27
C LEU A 61 6.68 -7.05 -20.97
N THR A 62 5.51 -7.68 -21.15
CA THR A 62 4.77 -8.26 -20.02
C THR A 62 5.54 -9.45 -19.43
N ASN A 63 5.23 -9.81 -18.18
CA ASN A 63 5.89 -10.97 -17.54
C ASN A 63 5.67 -12.27 -18.32
N GLY A 64 4.50 -12.47 -18.93
CA GLY A 64 4.21 -13.64 -19.78
C GLY A 64 5.07 -13.71 -21.02
N ASP A 65 5.25 -12.60 -21.71
CA ASP A 65 6.05 -12.51 -22.92
C ASP A 65 7.55 -12.65 -22.62
N ARG A 66 8.04 -12.06 -21.54
CA ARG A 66 9.40 -12.27 -21.03
C ARG A 66 9.69 -13.75 -20.79
N LYS A 67 8.75 -14.48 -20.15
CA LYS A 67 8.87 -15.91 -19.92
C LYS A 67 8.97 -16.69 -21.24
N ARG A 68 8.20 -16.31 -22.27
CA ARG A 68 8.29 -16.91 -23.59
C ARG A 68 9.64 -16.61 -24.25
N CYS A 69 10.11 -15.37 -24.19
CA CYS A 69 11.43 -14.97 -24.68
C CYS A 69 12.56 -15.76 -24.03
N SER A 70 12.46 -16.06 -22.73
CA SER A 70 13.48 -16.85 -22.02
C SER A 70 13.58 -18.32 -22.47
N LEU A 71 12.62 -18.80 -23.25
CA LEU A 71 12.61 -20.18 -23.80
C LEU A 71 13.15 -20.26 -25.23
N VAL A 72 13.47 -19.13 -25.87
CA VAL A 72 13.89 -19.08 -27.27
C VAL A 72 15.31 -19.65 -27.44
N CYS A 73 16.29 -19.18 -26.67
CA CYS A 73 17.67 -19.69 -26.72
C CYS A 73 18.42 -19.34 -25.42
N ARG A 74 19.60 -19.94 -25.21
CA ARG A 74 20.47 -19.73 -24.04
C ARG A 74 20.87 -18.26 -23.87
N ARG A 75 21.13 -17.53 -24.95
CA ARG A 75 21.46 -16.10 -24.92
C ARG A 75 20.31 -15.28 -24.44
N TRP A 76 19.10 -15.48 -24.95
CA TRP A 76 17.91 -14.77 -24.52
C TRP A 76 17.56 -15.08 -23.07
N LEU A 77 17.75 -16.34 -22.64
CA LEU A 77 17.57 -16.71 -21.23
C LEU A 77 18.52 -15.95 -20.30
N ALA A 78 19.79 -15.78 -20.70
CA ALA A 78 20.80 -15.05 -19.94
C ALA A 78 20.49 -13.55 -19.87
N VAL A 79 20.22 -12.92 -21.02
CA VAL A 79 19.91 -11.50 -21.13
C VAL A 79 18.60 -11.15 -20.38
N GLU A 80 17.57 -12.01 -20.49
CA GLU A 80 16.33 -11.85 -19.74
C GLU A 80 16.61 -11.86 -18.24
N GLY A 81 17.38 -12.83 -17.76
CA GLY A 81 17.75 -12.93 -16.34
C GLY A 81 18.51 -11.72 -15.84
N GLN A 82 19.53 -11.27 -16.59
CA GLN A 82 20.32 -10.08 -16.23
C GLN A 82 19.53 -8.77 -16.30
N SER A 83 18.52 -8.68 -17.17
CA SER A 83 17.64 -7.51 -17.26
C SER A 83 16.54 -7.48 -16.21
N HIS A 84 16.46 -8.50 -15.35
CA HIS A 84 15.36 -8.64 -14.37
C HIS A 84 15.68 -7.98 -13.03
N HIS A 85 15.19 -6.75 -12.85
CA HIS A 85 15.47 -5.97 -11.65
C HIS A 85 14.46 -6.19 -10.50
N ARG A 86 13.35 -6.89 -10.75
CA ARG A 86 12.30 -7.13 -9.76
C ARG A 86 11.91 -8.60 -9.72
N LEU A 87 12.11 -9.24 -8.57
CA LEU A 87 11.78 -10.65 -8.37
C LEU A 87 10.80 -10.82 -7.22
N ALA A 88 9.77 -11.66 -7.42
CA ALA A 88 8.84 -12.07 -6.38
C ALA A 88 8.89 -13.60 -6.26
N LEU A 89 9.18 -14.09 -5.06
CA LEU A 89 9.23 -15.51 -4.74
C LEU A 89 8.06 -15.85 -3.80
N ASN A 90 7.24 -16.80 -4.19
CA ASN A 90 6.18 -17.36 -3.37
C ASN A 90 6.63 -18.73 -2.85
N GLY A 91 6.90 -18.79 -1.55
CA GLY A 91 7.33 -20.02 -0.88
C GLY A 91 6.13 -20.89 -0.51
N ALA A 92 5.33 -21.33 -1.50
CA ALA A 92 4.32 -22.34 -1.31
C ALA A 92 4.92 -23.76 -1.32
N VAL A 93 6.15 -23.89 -1.79
CA VAL A 93 6.94 -25.13 -1.89
C VAL A 93 8.33 -24.83 -1.35
N GLU A 94 9.07 -25.83 -0.92
CA GLU A 94 10.46 -25.69 -0.50
C GLU A 94 11.33 -25.21 -1.66
N ILE A 95 11.66 -23.90 -1.65
CA ILE A 95 12.46 -23.27 -2.71
C ILE A 95 13.94 -23.17 -2.34
N SER A 96 14.33 -23.53 -1.13
CA SER A 96 15.70 -23.38 -0.61
C SER A 96 16.75 -24.05 -1.49
N ALA A 97 16.46 -25.26 -1.99
CA ALA A 97 17.37 -26.01 -2.89
C ALA A 97 17.56 -25.31 -4.26
N HIS A 98 16.61 -24.50 -4.70
CA HIS A 98 16.65 -23.82 -6.00
C HIS A 98 17.22 -22.40 -5.94
N LEU A 99 17.37 -21.82 -4.75
CA LEU A 99 17.86 -20.45 -4.58
C LEU A 99 19.20 -20.17 -5.23
N PRO A 100 20.22 -21.06 -5.15
CA PRO A 100 21.50 -20.81 -5.80
C PRO A 100 21.35 -20.60 -7.31
N ARG A 101 20.57 -21.43 -7.99
CA ARG A 101 20.32 -21.32 -9.44
C ARG A 101 19.51 -20.09 -9.79
N ILE A 102 18.48 -19.75 -8.98
CA ILE A 102 17.65 -18.57 -9.18
C ILE A 102 18.52 -17.32 -9.12
N PHE A 103 19.33 -17.15 -8.08
CA PHE A 103 20.12 -15.93 -7.89
C PHE A 103 21.42 -15.89 -8.71
N THR A 104 21.85 -16.98 -9.32
CA THR A 104 22.85 -16.95 -10.40
C THR A 104 22.24 -16.40 -11.69
N ARG A 105 20.98 -16.74 -11.99
CA ARG A 105 20.28 -16.21 -13.17
C ARG A 105 19.87 -14.74 -13.00
N PHE A 106 19.43 -14.34 -11.81
CA PHE A 106 18.84 -13.02 -11.52
C PHE A 106 19.77 -12.17 -10.65
N GLU A 107 21.03 -11.99 -11.05
CA GLU A 107 22.03 -11.23 -10.28
C GLU A 107 21.75 -9.73 -10.20
N SER A 108 21.04 -9.16 -11.20
CA SER A 108 20.72 -7.74 -11.28
C SER A 108 19.48 -7.32 -10.46
N VAL A 109 18.96 -8.22 -9.62
CA VAL A 109 17.77 -7.93 -8.81
C VAL A 109 18.05 -6.82 -7.80
N THR A 110 17.30 -5.73 -7.91
CA THR A 110 17.32 -4.59 -6.96
C THR A 110 16.06 -4.52 -6.09
N LYS A 111 14.98 -5.22 -6.48
CA LYS A 111 13.72 -5.27 -5.75
C LYS A 111 13.30 -6.71 -5.56
N LEU A 112 13.34 -7.20 -4.32
CA LEU A 112 12.99 -8.58 -3.98
C LEU A 112 11.78 -8.62 -3.04
N THR A 113 10.82 -9.48 -3.35
CA THR A 113 9.69 -9.79 -2.48
C THR A 113 9.67 -11.29 -2.22
N ILE A 114 9.62 -11.69 -0.96
CA ILE A 114 9.52 -13.09 -0.54
C ILE A 114 8.25 -13.24 0.30
N ARG A 115 7.40 -14.19 -0.10
CA ARG A 115 6.20 -14.55 0.66
C ARG A 115 6.27 -16.03 0.99
N CYS A 116 6.32 -16.36 2.27
CA CYS A 116 6.26 -17.73 2.74
C CYS A 116 4.85 -18.05 3.22
N ASP A 117 4.42 -19.28 3.00
CA ASP A 117 3.22 -19.81 3.64
C ASP A 117 3.64 -20.30 5.05
N ARG A 118 2.79 -20.05 6.05
CA ARG A 118 3.00 -20.51 7.43
C ARG A 118 3.05 -22.04 7.59
N LYS A 119 2.58 -22.75 6.59
CA LYS A 119 2.54 -24.23 6.59
C LYS A 119 3.85 -24.86 6.12
N TYR A 120 4.69 -24.12 5.41
CA TYR A 120 5.92 -24.64 4.82
C TYR A 120 7.11 -23.78 5.22
N VAL A 121 8.16 -24.42 5.72
CA VAL A 121 9.47 -23.81 5.97
C VAL A 121 10.16 -23.60 4.62
N SER A 122 10.14 -22.39 4.09
CA SER A 122 10.68 -22.17 2.76
C SER A 122 11.97 -21.35 2.72
N ILE A 123 12.21 -20.48 3.71
CA ILE A 123 13.41 -19.62 3.78
C ILE A 123 13.85 -19.46 5.23
N ASN A 124 15.08 -19.87 5.48
CA ASN A 124 15.81 -19.73 6.75
C ASN A 124 16.94 -18.69 6.65
N ASP A 125 17.73 -18.56 7.69
CA ASP A 125 18.85 -17.61 7.75
C ASP A 125 19.94 -17.90 6.73
N GLU A 126 20.22 -19.16 6.43
CA GLU A 126 21.22 -19.55 5.42
C GLU A 126 20.79 -19.11 4.03
N ALA A 127 19.52 -19.37 3.68
CA ALA A 127 18.92 -18.94 2.43
C ALA A 127 18.92 -17.41 2.31
N LEU A 128 18.56 -16.68 3.37
CA LEU A 128 18.60 -15.22 3.38
C LEU A 128 20.02 -14.67 3.23
N THR A 129 21.01 -15.32 3.86
CA THR A 129 22.42 -14.98 3.74
C THR A 129 22.92 -15.16 2.31
N LEU A 130 22.61 -16.29 1.68
CA LEU A 130 22.94 -16.54 0.26
C LEU A 130 22.34 -15.46 -0.64
N ILE A 131 21.06 -15.13 -0.46
CA ILE A 131 20.37 -14.08 -1.21
C ILE A 131 21.09 -12.74 -1.04
N SER A 132 21.43 -12.37 0.18
CA SER A 132 22.08 -11.09 0.48
C SER A 132 23.49 -10.97 -0.13
N LEU A 133 24.23 -12.06 -0.17
CA LEU A 133 25.56 -12.10 -0.79
C LEU A 133 25.50 -11.96 -2.33
N ARG A 134 24.48 -12.53 -2.98
CA ARG A 134 24.27 -12.45 -4.41
C ARG A 134 23.66 -11.12 -4.84
N CYS A 135 22.70 -10.60 -4.08
CA CYS A 135 21.95 -9.38 -4.42
C CYS A 135 22.39 -8.18 -3.54
N ARG A 136 23.67 -7.82 -3.55
CA ARG A 136 24.22 -6.72 -2.74
C ARG A 136 23.61 -5.34 -3.07
N ASN A 137 23.10 -5.18 -4.30
CA ASN A 137 22.49 -3.94 -4.80
C ASN A 137 20.98 -3.85 -4.51
N LEU A 138 20.46 -4.66 -3.57
CA LEU A 138 19.06 -4.57 -3.17
C LEU A 138 18.76 -3.18 -2.61
N ASN A 139 17.82 -2.48 -3.26
CA ASN A 139 17.27 -1.21 -2.78
C ASN A 139 15.88 -1.36 -2.15
N ARG A 140 15.14 -2.43 -2.49
CA ARG A 140 13.85 -2.75 -1.88
C ARG A 140 13.75 -4.23 -1.53
N PHE A 141 13.51 -4.50 -0.26
CA PHE A 141 13.31 -5.87 0.22
C PHE A 141 12.01 -5.98 1.01
N LYS A 142 11.18 -6.97 0.66
CA LYS A 142 9.92 -7.26 1.34
C LYS A 142 9.83 -8.73 1.68
N ILE A 143 9.61 -9.03 2.96
CA ILE A 143 9.44 -10.40 3.47
C ILE A 143 8.10 -10.53 4.18
N ARG A 144 7.43 -11.66 4.03
CA ARG A 144 6.16 -11.93 4.70
C ARG A 144 6.00 -13.40 5.01
N GLY A 145 5.62 -13.69 6.26
CA GLY A 145 5.30 -15.06 6.69
C GLY A 145 6.52 -15.97 6.88
N CYS A 146 7.74 -15.43 6.85
CA CYS A 146 8.97 -16.19 7.04
C CYS A 146 9.18 -16.41 8.55
N SER A 147 8.88 -17.61 9.02
CA SER A 147 8.95 -17.99 10.46
C SER A 147 10.34 -18.41 10.90
N ASP A 148 11.24 -18.73 9.95
CA ASP A 148 12.56 -19.30 10.28
C ASP A 148 13.71 -18.32 10.05
N ILE A 149 13.37 -17.05 9.80
CA ILE A 149 14.33 -15.96 9.76
C ILE A 149 14.47 -15.39 11.16
N SER A 150 15.65 -15.58 11.75
CA SER A 150 16.03 -15.06 13.06
C SER A 150 16.67 -13.67 12.98
N GLU A 151 17.12 -13.17 14.14
CA GLU A 151 17.93 -11.94 14.27
C GLU A 151 19.19 -12.02 13.41
N GLN A 152 19.86 -13.19 13.42
CA GLN A 152 21.11 -13.42 12.67
C GLN A 152 20.91 -13.31 11.16
N GLY A 153 19.81 -13.83 10.61
CA GLY A 153 19.52 -13.71 9.20
C GLY A 153 19.33 -12.25 8.78
N ILE A 154 18.64 -11.46 9.59
CA ILE A 154 18.47 -10.03 9.34
C ILE A 154 19.77 -9.25 9.49
N HIS A 155 20.62 -9.61 10.46
CA HIS A 155 21.93 -9.02 10.64
C HIS A 155 22.83 -9.25 9.39
N ASN A 156 22.86 -10.47 8.86
CA ASN A 156 23.61 -10.81 7.66
C ASN A 156 23.09 -10.04 6.43
N LEU A 157 21.76 -9.92 6.29
CA LEU A 157 21.15 -9.10 5.25
C LEU A 157 21.60 -7.64 5.35
N ALA A 158 21.55 -7.06 6.53
CA ALA A 158 21.90 -5.66 6.77
C ALA A 158 23.38 -5.38 6.46
N ASN A 159 24.26 -6.31 6.78
CA ASN A 159 25.69 -6.20 6.52
C ASN A 159 26.02 -6.26 5.01
N ASN A 160 25.29 -7.07 4.26
CA ASN A 160 25.56 -7.30 2.84
C ASN A 160 24.82 -6.29 1.92
N CYS A 161 23.61 -5.84 2.29
CA CYS A 161 22.73 -5.00 1.46
C CYS A 161 22.69 -3.54 1.96
N LYS A 162 23.81 -2.85 1.98
CA LYS A 162 23.92 -1.46 2.49
C LYS A 162 23.18 -0.41 1.66
N SER A 163 22.86 -0.72 0.40
CA SER A 163 22.09 0.15 -0.50
C SER A 163 20.57 0.11 -0.29
N LEU A 164 20.12 -0.59 0.77
CA LEU A 164 18.70 -0.80 1.02
C LEU A 164 18.00 0.52 1.39
N ARG A 165 17.02 0.91 0.55
CA ARG A 165 16.22 2.13 0.75
C ARG A 165 14.83 1.84 1.31
N LYS A 166 14.28 0.65 1.03
CA LYS A 166 12.94 0.27 1.47
C LYS A 166 12.94 -1.13 2.05
N PHE A 167 12.58 -1.25 3.31
CA PHE A 167 12.42 -2.54 3.99
C PHE A 167 10.98 -2.73 4.47
N SER A 168 10.42 -3.91 4.20
CA SER A 168 9.09 -4.26 4.69
C SER A 168 9.07 -5.69 5.21
N CYS A 169 8.71 -5.89 6.46
CA CYS A 169 8.53 -7.21 7.04
C CYS A 169 7.10 -7.42 7.54
N GLY A 170 6.64 -8.67 7.48
CA GLY A 170 5.31 -9.01 7.96
C GLY A 170 5.19 -10.43 8.46
N SER A 171 4.63 -10.62 9.66
CA SER A 171 4.45 -11.94 10.29
C SER A 171 5.76 -12.72 10.43
N CYS A 172 6.86 -12.05 10.82
CA CYS A 172 8.17 -12.62 11.09
C CYS A 172 8.40 -12.77 12.59
N ILE A 173 9.38 -13.58 13.00
CA ILE A 173 9.67 -13.91 14.40
C ILE A 173 10.82 -13.10 15.01
N PHE A 174 11.71 -12.52 14.19
CA PHE A 174 12.77 -11.65 14.71
C PHE A 174 12.18 -10.42 15.41
N GLY A 175 12.94 -9.76 16.28
CA GLY A 175 12.48 -8.69 17.15
C GLY A 175 13.21 -7.37 16.96
N ALA A 176 13.47 -6.69 18.08
CA ALA A 176 14.09 -5.38 18.08
C ALA A 176 15.55 -5.41 17.62
N GLU A 177 16.30 -6.45 17.98
CA GLU A 177 17.72 -6.60 17.61
C GLU A 177 17.89 -6.63 16.06
N GLY A 178 17.07 -7.42 15.36
CA GLY A 178 17.12 -7.48 13.89
C GLY A 178 16.74 -6.15 13.23
N ILE A 179 15.74 -5.44 13.78
CA ILE A 179 15.41 -4.09 13.28
C ILE A 179 16.57 -3.13 13.56
N ASN A 180 17.17 -3.15 14.76
CA ASN A 180 18.32 -2.31 15.09
C ASN A 180 19.53 -2.61 14.18
N ALA A 181 19.78 -3.87 13.85
CA ALA A 181 20.83 -4.24 12.90
C ALA A 181 20.62 -3.58 11.51
N LEU A 182 19.38 -3.59 10.99
CA LEU A 182 19.04 -2.88 9.74
C LEU A 182 19.29 -1.37 9.86
N LEU A 183 18.83 -0.75 10.95
CA LEU A 183 18.94 0.69 11.17
C LEU A 183 20.41 1.13 11.35
N ASN A 184 21.26 0.28 11.85
CA ASN A 184 22.69 0.55 12.05
C ASN A 184 23.51 0.40 10.76
N ASN A 185 23.14 -0.54 9.89
CA ASN A 185 23.94 -0.90 8.72
C ASN A 185 23.43 -0.33 7.38
N CYS A 186 22.13 -0.02 7.27
CA CYS A 186 21.51 0.48 6.03
C CYS A 186 21.29 1.99 6.09
N SER A 187 22.36 2.80 6.03
CA SER A 187 22.30 4.27 6.16
C SER A 187 21.42 4.97 5.12
N SER A 188 21.14 4.31 4.00
CA SER A 188 20.28 4.83 2.92
C SER A 188 18.79 4.50 3.09
N LEU A 189 18.38 3.90 4.22
CA LEU A 189 17.00 3.45 4.42
C LEU A 189 16.04 4.65 4.54
N GLU A 190 15.09 4.73 3.63
CA GLU A 190 14.08 5.79 3.55
C GLU A 190 12.70 5.36 4.04
N GLU A 191 12.34 4.09 3.85
CA GLU A 191 11.03 3.57 4.19
C GLU A 191 11.15 2.28 5.01
N LEU A 192 10.56 2.28 6.20
CA LEU A 192 10.45 1.13 7.08
C LEU A 192 8.96 0.77 7.27
N SER A 193 8.59 -0.48 6.95
CA SER A 193 7.24 -0.98 7.18
C SER A 193 7.28 -2.29 7.96
N VAL A 194 6.69 -2.29 9.14
CA VAL A 194 6.68 -3.44 10.06
C VAL A 194 5.25 -3.84 10.37
N LYS A 195 4.93 -5.12 10.10
CA LYS A 195 3.61 -5.69 10.35
C LYS A 195 3.70 -6.99 11.14
N ARG A 196 2.98 -7.09 12.28
CA ARG A 196 2.92 -8.34 13.07
C ARG A 196 4.31 -8.92 13.38
N LEU A 197 5.18 -8.13 13.94
CA LEU A 197 6.52 -8.60 14.35
C LEU A 197 6.39 -9.33 15.70
N ARG A 198 6.63 -10.64 15.71
CA ARG A 198 6.37 -11.48 16.89
C ARG A 198 7.53 -11.50 17.89
N GLY A 199 8.75 -11.23 17.44
CA GLY A 199 9.93 -11.20 18.32
C GLY A 199 10.02 -9.95 19.19
N VAL A 200 9.17 -8.94 18.96
CA VAL A 200 9.05 -7.80 19.88
C VAL A 200 8.19 -8.24 21.06
N LYS A 201 8.84 -8.50 22.21
CA LYS A 201 8.20 -9.01 23.44
C LYS A 201 7.22 -7.97 24.02
N ASP A 202 6.15 -8.45 24.63
CA ASP A 202 5.12 -7.64 25.28
C ASP A 202 5.53 -7.07 26.65
N SER A 203 6.79 -7.22 27.06
CA SER A 203 7.26 -6.80 28.38
C SER A 203 7.66 -5.32 28.40
N PHE A 204 7.49 -4.68 29.55
CA PHE A 204 8.05 -3.35 29.84
C PHE A 204 9.58 -3.25 29.65
N ALA A 205 10.26 -4.39 29.54
CA ALA A 205 11.69 -4.55 29.27
C ALA A 205 11.97 -4.80 27.78
N ALA A 206 11.04 -4.49 26.88
CA ALA A 206 11.30 -4.61 25.45
C ALA A 206 12.45 -3.68 25.05
N GLU A 207 13.43 -4.24 24.35
CA GLU A 207 14.55 -3.48 23.81
C GLU A 207 14.04 -2.34 22.91
N PRO A 208 14.43 -1.09 23.17
CA PRO A 208 14.00 0.02 22.34
C PRO A 208 14.63 -0.07 20.94
N ILE A 209 13.85 0.30 19.93
CA ILE A 209 14.35 0.41 18.56
C ILE A 209 14.98 1.80 18.42
N GLY A 210 16.30 1.79 18.33
CA GLY A 210 17.13 2.98 18.32
C GLY A 210 17.14 3.70 16.97
N LEU A 211 17.88 4.79 16.92
CA LEU A 211 18.00 5.64 15.72
C LEU A 211 18.90 5.04 14.64
N GLY A 212 19.93 4.29 15.07
CA GLY A 212 20.95 3.81 14.17
C GLY A 212 21.56 4.93 13.30
N THR A 213 22.07 4.56 12.14
CA THR A 213 22.62 5.49 11.14
C THR A 213 21.56 6.16 10.27
N VAL A 214 20.28 5.72 10.34
CA VAL A 214 19.18 6.13 9.44
C VAL A 214 18.45 7.41 9.89
N ALA A 215 18.84 8.03 10.98
CA ALA A 215 18.13 9.17 11.57
C ALA A 215 17.86 10.32 10.59
N SER A 216 18.73 10.53 9.60
CA SER A 216 18.61 11.58 8.58
C SER A 216 18.01 11.09 7.26
N SER A 217 18.01 9.78 6.97
CA SER A 217 17.54 9.23 5.70
C SER A 217 16.07 8.81 5.74
N LEU A 218 15.54 8.45 6.93
CA LEU A 218 14.22 7.86 7.08
C LEU A 218 13.12 8.89 6.87
N LYS A 219 12.25 8.61 5.88
CA LYS A 219 11.14 9.48 5.44
C LYS A 219 9.76 8.91 5.77
N SER A 220 9.65 7.58 5.87
CA SER A 220 8.36 6.92 6.08
C SER A 220 8.48 5.75 7.05
N ILE A 221 7.61 5.75 8.07
CA ILE A 221 7.45 4.64 9.02
C ILE A 221 6.00 4.17 8.98
N VAL A 222 5.82 2.86 8.79
CA VAL A 222 4.51 2.20 8.83
C VAL A 222 4.55 1.08 9.84
N LEU A 223 3.80 1.21 10.92
CA LEU A 223 3.64 0.21 11.99
C LEU A 223 2.23 -0.37 11.91
N GLN A 224 2.12 -1.69 11.85
CA GLN A 224 0.81 -2.34 11.74
C GLN A 224 0.71 -3.60 12.60
N GLU A 225 -0.37 -3.69 13.38
CA GLU A 225 -0.71 -4.87 14.17
C GLU A 225 0.45 -5.31 15.09
N LEU A 226 1.01 -4.34 15.83
CA LEU A 226 2.08 -4.57 16.80
C LEU A 226 1.50 -4.48 18.23
N TYR A 227 1.88 -5.45 19.10
CA TYR A 227 1.52 -5.42 20.51
C TYR A 227 2.29 -4.33 21.26
N ASN A 228 3.59 -4.22 21.03
CA ASN A 228 4.44 -3.18 21.61
C ASN A 228 5.00 -2.25 20.52
N GLY A 229 4.10 -1.50 19.83
CA GLY A 229 4.51 -0.55 18.81
C GLY A 229 5.27 0.64 19.36
N GLN A 230 5.18 0.91 20.64
CA GLN A 230 5.82 2.04 21.31
C GLN A 230 7.34 1.88 21.45
N CYS A 231 7.89 0.67 21.34
CA CYS A 231 9.33 0.46 21.27
C CYS A 231 9.99 1.18 20.09
N PHE A 232 9.21 1.53 19.02
CA PHE A 232 9.67 2.37 17.91
C PHE A 232 9.70 3.86 18.26
N GLY A 233 9.30 4.26 19.46
CA GLY A 233 9.27 5.66 19.90
C GLY A 233 10.60 6.41 19.68
N PRO A 234 11.75 5.90 20.15
CA PRO A 234 13.05 6.55 19.95
C PRO A 234 13.37 6.77 18.47
N LEU A 235 13.10 5.78 17.59
CA LEU A 235 13.30 5.90 16.16
C LEU A 235 12.42 7.00 15.55
N ILE A 236 11.13 7.02 15.89
CA ILE A 236 10.17 8.01 15.36
C ILE A 236 10.56 9.41 15.80
N ILE A 237 10.84 9.60 17.11
CA ILE A 237 11.20 10.91 17.69
C ILE A 237 12.50 11.45 17.12
N GLY A 238 13.46 10.58 16.87
CA GLY A 238 14.78 11.00 16.42
C GLY A 238 14.93 11.13 14.90
N SER A 239 13.98 10.65 14.11
CA SER A 239 14.00 10.74 12.65
C SER A 239 13.67 12.15 12.17
N LYS A 240 14.71 12.95 11.88
CA LYS A 240 14.59 14.39 11.56
C LYS A 240 13.82 14.68 10.27
N ASN A 241 13.88 13.78 9.29
CA ASN A 241 13.28 13.95 7.96
C ASN A 241 12.02 13.10 7.75
N LEU A 242 11.42 12.63 8.85
CA LEU A 242 10.20 11.83 8.79
C LEU A 242 9.02 12.66 8.28
N LYS A 243 8.46 12.26 7.13
CA LYS A 243 7.30 12.91 6.48
C LYS A 243 6.02 12.12 6.64
N THR A 244 6.11 10.79 6.63
CA THR A 244 4.95 9.90 6.68
C THR A 244 5.02 9.00 7.91
N LEU A 245 3.98 9.04 8.74
CA LEU A 245 3.81 8.17 9.90
C LEU A 245 2.44 7.48 9.83
N LYS A 246 2.46 6.14 9.71
CA LYS A 246 1.24 5.32 9.70
C LYS A 246 1.27 4.33 10.87
N ILE A 247 0.30 4.42 11.74
CA ILE A 247 0.17 3.55 12.91
C ILE A 247 -1.23 2.90 12.84
N LEU A 248 -1.24 1.59 12.62
CA LEU A 248 -2.45 0.86 12.28
C LEU A 248 -2.61 -0.32 13.24
N ARG A 249 -3.67 -0.31 14.07
CA ARG A 249 -3.99 -1.44 14.96
C ARG A 249 -2.83 -1.83 15.88
N CYS A 250 -2.11 -0.86 16.39
CA CYS A 250 -1.05 -1.07 17.36
C CYS A 250 -1.59 -0.77 18.77
N PHE A 251 -1.24 -1.64 19.73
CA PHE A 251 -1.67 -1.47 21.12
C PHE A 251 -0.81 -0.42 21.82
N GLY A 252 -1.34 0.10 22.96
CA GLY A 252 -0.68 1.07 23.81
C GLY A 252 -1.20 2.50 23.66
N ASP A 253 -0.86 3.36 24.64
CA ASP A 253 -1.19 4.78 24.65
C ASP A 253 -0.26 5.57 23.74
N TRP A 254 -0.82 6.17 22.69
CA TRP A 254 -0.06 6.90 21.68
C TRP A 254 -0.02 8.42 21.93
N ASP A 255 -0.83 8.96 22.83
CA ASP A 255 -0.90 10.40 23.11
C ASP A 255 0.45 10.98 23.51
N ARG A 256 1.13 10.34 24.48
CA ARG A 256 2.47 10.78 24.96
C ARG A 256 3.53 10.78 23.86
N LEU A 257 3.50 9.78 22.99
CA LEU A 257 4.44 9.70 21.86
C LEU A 257 4.16 10.80 20.84
N LEU A 258 2.89 11.03 20.50
CA LEU A 258 2.46 12.07 19.56
C LEU A 258 2.81 13.47 20.08
N GLU A 259 2.68 13.74 21.38
CA GLU A 259 3.13 15.00 22.01
C GLU A 259 4.62 15.24 21.81
N THR A 260 5.44 14.19 21.93
CA THR A 260 6.88 14.30 21.77
C THR A 260 7.29 14.51 20.32
N ILE A 261 6.65 13.79 19.38
CA ILE A 261 6.91 13.87 17.94
C ILE A 261 6.59 15.27 17.40
N SER A 262 5.45 15.84 17.80
CA SER A 262 4.94 17.10 17.27
C SER A 262 5.88 18.29 17.47
N ARG A 263 6.79 18.21 18.41
CA ARG A 263 7.78 19.25 18.70
C ARG A 263 8.97 19.24 17.76
N LYS A 264 9.23 18.14 17.05
CA LYS A 264 10.50 17.89 16.34
C LYS A 264 10.38 17.60 14.85
N ASN A 265 9.21 17.15 14.38
CA ASN A 265 9.06 16.58 13.06
C ASN A 265 8.15 17.39 12.12
N CYS A 266 8.57 17.46 10.85
CA CYS A 266 7.78 18.05 9.76
C CYS A 266 6.91 17.00 9.10
N LEU A 267 5.99 16.37 9.85
CA LEU A 267 5.09 15.37 9.30
C LEU A 267 4.09 15.99 8.32
N MET A 268 4.02 15.39 7.13
CA MET A 268 3.10 15.77 6.05
C MET A 268 1.93 14.80 5.93
N GLU A 269 2.13 13.54 6.30
CA GLU A 269 1.11 12.50 6.23
C GLU A 269 1.07 11.71 7.54
N ILE A 270 -0.11 11.67 8.16
CA ILE A 270 -0.38 10.89 9.38
C ILE A 270 -1.61 10.02 9.15
N HIS A 271 -1.47 8.73 9.45
CA HIS A 271 -2.57 7.79 9.41
C HIS A 271 -2.66 7.02 10.73
N LEU A 272 -3.74 7.22 11.46
CA LEU A 272 -4.05 6.57 12.74
C LEU A 272 -5.29 5.68 12.55
N GLU A 273 -5.14 4.37 12.78
CA GLU A 273 -6.24 3.43 12.63
C GLU A 273 -6.34 2.49 13.83
N ARG A 274 -7.52 2.47 14.48
CA ARG A 274 -7.82 1.57 15.62
C ARG A 274 -6.74 1.63 16.69
N LEU A 275 -6.51 2.81 17.23
CA LEU A 275 -5.51 3.10 18.26
C LEU A 275 -6.19 3.72 19.49
N GLN A 276 -5.52 3.62 20.64
CA GLN A 276 -5.79 4.42 21.81
C GLN A 276 -5.12 5.79 21.63
N VAL A 277 -5.85 6.71 21.03
CA VAL A 277 -5.50 8.11 20.80
C VAL A 277 -6.72 8.96 21.14
N SER A 278 -6.49 10.01 21.88
CA SER A 278 -7.51 10.98 22.28
C SER A 278 -7.32 12.35 21.62
N ASP A 279 -8.13 13.32 22.03
CA ASP A 279 -7.96 14.71 21.61
C ASP A 279 -6.61 15.32 22.04
N VAL A 280 -5.96 14.78 23.07
CA VAL A 280 -4.61 15.19 23.48
C VAL A 280 -3.61 14.90 22.37
N GLY A 281 -3.62 13.68 21.82
CA GLY A 281 -2.80 13.31 20.66
C GLY A 281 -3.12 14.13 19.43
N LEU A 282 -4.41 14.43 19.15
CA LEU A 282 -4.80 15.28 18.02
C LEU A 282 -4.35 16.73 18.19
N MET A 283 -4.44 17.30 19.39
CA MET A 283 -3.88 18.62 19.70
C MET A 283 -2.36 18.65 19.54
N ALA A 284 -1.69 17.57 19.87
CA ALA A 284 -0.27 17.44 19.59
C ALA A 284 0.02 17.44 18.09
N ILE A 285 -0.67 16.59 17.31
CA ILE A 285 -0.53 16.51 15.85
C ILE A 285 -0.82 17.86 15.18
N SER A 286 -1.76 18.65 15.71
CA SER A 286 -2.11 19.94 15.15
C SER A 286 -0.92 20.93 15.10
N LYS A 287 0.14 20.70 15.87
CA LYS A 287 1.38 21.48 15.80
C LYS A 287 2.21 21.19 14.55
N CYS A 288 1.91 20.12 13.81
CA CYS A 288 2.51 19.83 12.53
C CYS A 288 1.86 20.68 11.42
N SER A 289 2.23 21.95 11.32
CA SER A 289 1.64 22.91 10.36
C SER A 289 1.79 22.51 8.89
N GLY A 290 2.76 21.64 8.56
CA GLY A 290 2.99 21.08 7.23
C GLY A 290 2.08 19.87 6.88
N LEU A 291 1.11 19.52 7.72
CA LEU A 291 0.26 18.36 7.50
C LEU A 291 -0.66 18.54 6.28
N GLU A 292 -0.50 17.66 5.28
CA GLU A 292 -1.29 17.65 4.05
C GLU A 292 -2.30 16.51 4.00
N VAL A 293 -1.97 15.36 4.60
CA VAL A 293 -2.81 14.15 4.57
C VAL A 293 -3.03 13.65 5.98
N PHE A 294 -4.30 13.60 6.40
CA PHE A 294 -4.68 13.12 7.71
C PHE A 294 -5.78 12.06 7.62
N HIS A 295 -5.49 10.86 8.14
CA HIS A 295 -6.46 9.78 8.25
C HIS A 295 -6.67 9.40 9.72
N LEU A 296 -7.90 9.47 10.16
CA LEU A 296 -8.35 9.12 11.50
C LEU A 296 -9.45 8.06 11.40
N VAL A 297 -9.10 6.81 11.71
CA VAL A 297 -9.96 5.65 11.42
C VAL A 297 -10.21 4.85 12.68
N LYS A 298 -11.47 4.82 13.14
CA LYS A 298 -11.92 4.01 14.27
C LYS A 298 -11.12 4.27 15.55
N THR A 299 -10.95 5.52 15.90
CA THR A 299 -10.31 6.02 17.14
C THR A 299 -11.38 6.59 18.06
N PRO A 300 -11.89 5.81 19.03
CA PRO A 300 -13.12 6.13 19.77
C PRO A 300 -13.03 7.36 20.68
N ASP A 301 -11.84 7.70 21.13
CA ASP A 301 -11.63 8.77 22.13
C ASP A 301 -11.35 10.13 21.49
N CYS A 302 -11.32 10.19 20.14
CA CYS A 302 -11.21 11.44 19.40
C CYS A 302 -12.58 12.10 19.19
N SER A 303 -12.64 13.42 19.35
CA SER A 303 -13.87 14.20 19.23
C SER A 303 -13.71 15.43 18.33
N ASN A 304 -14.75 16.27 18.28
CA ASN A 304 -14.72 17.58 17.62
C ASN A 304 -13.57 18.45 18.11
N THR A 305 -13.23 18.40 19.40
CA THR A 305 -12.14 19.22 19.98
C THR A 305 -10.82 18.98 19.27
N GLY A 306 -10.42 17.72 19.09
CA GLY A 306 -9.21 17.36 18.38
C GLY A 306 -9.24 17.77 16.90
N ILE A 307 -10.37 17.55 16.22
CA ILE A 307 -10.53 17.94 14.80
C ILE A 307 -10.49 19.47 14.64
N CYS A 308 -11.08 20.22 15.55
CA CYS A 308 -10.99 21.69 15.54
C CYS A 308 -9.56 22.19 15.73
N ALA A 309 -8.76 21.53 16.56
CA ALA A 309 -7.34 21.86 16.73
C ALA A 309 -6.55 21.60 15.42
N ILE A 310 -6.78 20.45 14.76
CA ILE A 310 -6.20 20.15 13.44
C ILE A 310 -6.61 21.20 12.41
N ALA A 311 -7.91 21.53 12.34
CA ALA A 311 -8.42 22.51 11.39
C ALA A 311 -7.76 23.88 11.54
N LYS A 312 -7.62 24.36 12.78
CA LYS A 312 -7.05 25.69 13.07
C LYS A 312 -5.57 25.83 12.71
N ASN A 313 -4.79 24.76 12.84
CA ASN A 313 -3.34 24.84 12.75
C ASN A 313 -2.76 24.19 11.47
N CYS A 314 -3.47 23.22 10.86
CA CYS A 314 -3.00 22.49 9.67
C CYS A 314 -3.66 23.04 8.40
N MET A 315 -3.36 24.27 8.02
CA MET A 315 -3.98 24.95 6.86
C MET A 315 -3.59 24.36 5.49
N LEU A 316 -2.55 23.54 5.43
CA LEU A 316 -2.12 22.88 4.20
C LEU A 316 -2.85 21.56 3.92
N LEU A 317 -3.87 21.22 4.70
CA LEU A 317 -4.60 19.98 4.59
C LEU A 317 -5.26 19.84 3.21
N ARG A 318 -4.90 18.76 2.51
CA ARG A 318 -5.39 18.42 1.17
C ARG A 318 -6.27 17.18 1.17
N LYS A 319 -6.00 16.23 2.09
CA LYS A 319 -6.78 15.00 2.20
C LYS A 319 -7.14 14.72 3.65
N LEU A 320 -8.44 14.52 3.88
CA LEU A 320 -8.98 14.17 5.18
C LEU A 320 -9.82 12.89 5.06
N HIS A 321 -9.51 11.89 5.89
CA HIS A 321 -10.32 10.70 6.02
C HIS A 321 -10.69 10.50 7.48
N ILE A 322 -11.99 10.53 7.79
CA ILE A 322 -12.53 10.25 9.11
C ILE A 322 -13.47 9.06 9.02
N ASP A 323 -13.15 7.98 9.74
CA ASP A 323 -14.07 6.87 10.01
C ASP A 323 -14.40 6.86 11.51
N GLY A 324 -15.51 7.50 11.86
CA GLY A 324 -16.06 7.60 13.22
C GLY A 324 -17.08 6.52 13.56
N TRP A 325 -17.16 5.46 12.74
CA TRP A 325 -18.17 4.42 12.90
C TRP A 325 -18.16 3.83 14.31
N ARG A 326 -19.30 3.91 14.98
CA ARG A 326 -19.65 3.54 16.36
C ARG A 326 -19.40 4.60 17.44
N THR A 327 -18.64 5.64 17.22
CA THR A 327 -18.28 6.57 18.31
C THR A 327 -19.05 7.88 18.32
N ASN A 328 -19.52 8.37 17.17
CA ASN A 328 -20.34 9.59 17.00
C ASN A 328 -19.82 10.88 17.68
N ARG A 329 -18.52 10.95 18.03
CA ARG A 329 -17.96 12.12 18.71
C ARG A 329 -17.49 13.23 17.78
N ILE A 330 -17.42 12.92 16.45
CA ILE A 330 -17.03 13.87 15.42
C ILE A 330 -18.26 14.18 14.57
N GLY A 331 -18.62 15.43 14.45
CA GLY A 331 -19.81 15.90 13.75
C GLY A 331 -19.63 17.30 13.17
N ASP A 332 -20.72 18.07 13.16
CA ASP A 332 -20.78 19.36 12.46
C ASP A 332 -19.78 20.39 12.92
N GLU A 333 -19.49 20.48 14.22
CA GLU A 333 -18.53 21.44 14.74
C GLU A 333 -17.13 21.23 14.14
N GLY A 334 -16.62 19.98 14.20
CA GLY A 334 -15.34 19.63 13.61
C GLY A 334 -15.30 19.84 12.10
N LEU A 335 -16.35 19.40 11.39
CA LEU A 335 -16.44 19.55 9.94
C LEU A 335 -16.55 21.02 9.49
N THR A 336 -17.27 21.84 10.22
CA THR A 336 -17.38 23.28 9.96
C THR A 336 -16.03 23.98 10.20
N ALA A 337 -15.29 23.57 11.24
CA ALA A 337 -13.94 24.07 11.48
C ALA A 337 -12.99 23.71 10.33
N ILE A 338 -13.04 22.48 9.83
CA ILE A 338 -12.29 22.05 8.64
C ILE A 338 -12.70 22.89 7.43
N ALA A 339 -13.99 23.05 7.16
CA ALA A 339 -14.47 23.83 6.03
C ALA A 339 -13.95 25.28 6.05
N LYS A 340 -13.94 25.91 7.20
CA LYS A 340 -13.48 27.31 7.36
C LYS A 340 -11.98 27.50 7.19
N ASN A 341 -11.17 26.51 7.55
CA ASN A 341 -9.71 26.67 7.64
C ASN A 341 -8.93 25.88 6.57
N SER A 342 -9.56 24.93 5.84
CA SER A 342 -8.86 24.04 4.90
C SER A 342 -9.26 24.32 3.45
N ALA A 343 -8.99 25.53 2.95
CA ALA A 343 -9.30 25.94 1.56
C ALA A 343 -8.57 25.10 0.49
N ASN A 344 -7.50 24.39 0.87
CA ASN A 344 -6.74 23.51 -0.02
C ASN A 344 -7.25 22.07 -0.05
N LEU A 345 -8.36 21.76 0.61
CA LEU A 345 -8.91 20.42 0.71
C LEU A 345 -9.37 19.92 -0.67
N MET A 346 -8.78 18.82 -1.13
CA MET A 346 -9.06 18.18 -2.42
C MET A 346 -9.83 16.86 -2.26
N GLU A 347 -9.65 16.20 -1.13
CA GLU A 347 -10.29 14.91 -0.86
C GLU A 347 -10.80 14.85 0.57
N ILE A 348 -12.07 14.50 0.73
CA ILE A 348 -12.68 14.21 2.03
C ILE A 348 -13.45 12.90 1.97
N VAL A 349 -13.19 12.02 2.95
CA VAL A 349 -13.88 10.74 3.13
C VAL A 349 -14.48 10.71 4.53
N LEU A 350 -15.80 10.63 4.62
CA LEU A 350 -16.55 10.58 5.87
C LEU A 350 -17.28 9.24 5.97
N ILE A 351 -16.89 8.41 6.92
CA ILE A 351 -17.54 7.12 7.17
C ILE A 351 -18.09 7.12 8.58
N GLY A 352 -19.39 6.93 8.72
CA GLY A 352 -19.99 6.88 10.05
C GLY A 352 -19.92 8.18 10.82
N VAL A 353 -19.66 9.30 10.18
CA VAL A 353 -19.76 10.67 10.71
C VAL A 353 -21.12 11.22 10.36
N ASN A 354 -21.73 12.02 11.24
CA ASN A 354 -23.04 12.65 11.01
C ASN A 354 -22.91 14.11 10.60
N PRO A 355 -22.63 14.41 9.32
CA PRO A 355 -22.73 15.77 8.84
C PRO A 355 -24.20 16.16 8.68
N SER A 356 -24.55 17.38 9.07
CA SER A 356 -25.82 18.00 8.68
C SER A 356 -25.67 18.80 7.38
N SER A 357 -26.80 19.28 6.85
CA SER A 357 -26.83 20.21 5.74
C SER A 357 -25.91 21.41 5.97
N THR A 358 -25.82 21.91 7.19
CA THR A 358 -25.00 23.08 7.56
C THR A 358 -23.50 22.80 7.33
N SER A 359 -22.97 21.70 7.84
CA SER A 359 -21.55 21.37 7.70
C SER A 359 -21.18 21.00 6.25
N LEU A 360 -22.06 20.28 5.54
CA LEU A 360 -21.86 19.97 4.13
C LEU A 360 -21.93 21.22 3.25
N MET A 361 -22.85 22.15 3.55
CA MET A 361 -22.93 23.46 2.89
C MET A 361 -21.65 24.27 3.11
N ALA A 362 -21.13 24.29 4.34
CA ALA A 362 -19.87 24.96 4.65
C ALA A 362 -18.70 24.36 3.87
N LEU A 363 -18.60 23.02 3.79
CA LEU A 363 -17.60 22.33 2.98
C LEU A 363 -17.71 22.66 1.49
N ALA A 364 -18.93 22.60 0.95
CA ALA A 364 -19.20 22.89 -0.46
C ALA A 364 -18.91 24.35 -0.84
N SER A 365 -19.14 25.29 0.09
CA SER A 365 -18.92 26.72 -0.16
C SER A 365 -17.47 27.16 0.03
N ASN A 366 -16.72 26.57 0.97
CA ASN A 366 -15.38 27.02 1.31
C ASN A 366 -14.26 26.16 0.68
N CYS A 367 -14.50 24.85 0.44
CA CYS A 367 -13.50 23.98 -0.13
C CYS A 367 -13.63 23.91 -1.65
N GLN A 368 -13.34 25.01 -2.34
CA GLN A 368 -13.52 25.14 -3.79
C GLN A 368 -12.60 24.25 -4.65
N LYS A 369 -11.57 23.61 -4.03
CA LYS A 369 -10.67 22.65 -4.68
C LYS A 369 -11.07 21.20 -4.47
N LEU A 370 -12.27 20.94 -3.88
CA LEU A 370 -12.71 19.60 -3.53
C LEU A 370 -13.03 18.77 -4.78
N GLU A 371 -12.14 17.83 -5.10
CA GLU A 371 -12.24 16.95 -6.26
C GLU A 371 -12.89 15.59 -5.93
N ARG A 372 -12.74 15.14 -4.69
CA ARG A 372 -13.24 13.83 -4.26
C ARG A 372 -13.98 13.92 -2.94
N LEU A 373 -15.23 13.45 -2.93
CA LEU A 373 -16.07 13.36 -1.74
C LEU A 373 -16.59 11.92 -1.61
N ALA A 374 -16.48 11.35 -0.40
CA ALA A 374 -17.11 10.08 -0.06
C ALA A 374 -17.91 10.22 1.23
N LEU A 375 -19.18 9.82 1.16
CA LEU A 375 -20.15 9.89 2.26
C LEU A 375 -20.69 8.48 2.50
N CYS A 376 -20.41 7.89 3.66
CA CYS A 376 -20.71 6.49 3.89
C CYS A 376 -21.36 6.23 5.25
N ARG A 377 -22.36 5.34 5.25
CA ARG A 377 -22.97 4.73 6.45
C ARG A 377 -23.63 5.71 7.40
N ARG A 378 -24.47 6.64 6.88
CA ARG A 378 -25.30 7.51 7.72
C ARG A 378 -26.68 7.79 7.10
N GLU A 379 -27.67 7.69 7.95
CA GLU A 379 -29.07 7.97 7.61
C GLU A 379 -29.39 9.48 7.58
N THR A 380 -28.52 10.31 8.11
CA THR A 380 -28.68 11.78 8.13
C THR A 380 -28.35 12.43 6.79
N ILE A 381 -27.76 11.68 5.86
CA ILE A 381 -27.41 12.18 4.51
C ILE A 381 -28.55 11.77 3.58
N GLY A 382 -29.30 12.73 3.12
CA GLY A 382 -30.42 12.57 2.20
C GLY A 382 -30.33 13.47 0.98
N ASP A 383 -31.45 13.66 0.30
CA ASP A 383 -31.54 14.42 -0.95
C ASP A 383 -31.18 15.91 -0.78
N PRO A 384 -31.56 16.61 0.33
CA PRO A 384 -31.16 18.00 0.52
C PRO A 384 -29.66 18.21 0.57
N GLU A 385 -28.94 17.32 1.28
CA GLU A 385 -27.48 17.38 1.39
C GLU A 385 -26.82 17.14 0.03
N ILE A 386 -27.31 16.17 -0.71
CA ILE A 386 -26.78 15.81 -2.03
C ILE A 386 -27.05 16.92 -3.06
N SER A 387 -28.23 17.50 -3.05
CA SER A 387 -28.60 18.64 -3.92
C SER A 387 -27.72 19.87 -3.62
N CYS A 388 -27.41 20.13 -2.37
CA CYS A 388 -26.46 21.19 -1.97
C CYS A 388 -25.06 20.95 -2.53
N ILE A 389 -24.55 19.71 -2.47
CA ILE A 389 -23.27 19.35 -3.07
C ILE A 389 -23.29 19.55 -4.58
N ALA A 390 -24.36 19.11 -5.25
CA ALA A 390 -24.52 19.24 -6.68
C ALA A 390 -24.45 20.70 -7.16
N THR A 391 -25.03 21.62 -6.40
CA THR A 391 -25.11 23.05 -6.75
C THR A 391 -23.83 23.83 -6.43
N LYS A 392 -23.04 23.44 -5.43
CA LYS A 392 -21.94 24.27 -4.91
C LYS A 392 -20.54 23.70 -5.15
N CYS A 393 -20.37 22.37 -5.29
CA CYS A 393 -19.06 21.76 -5.45
C CYS A 393 -18.60 21.72 -6.93
N MET A 394 -18.17 22.85 -7.48
CA MET A 394 -17.83 22.98 -8.88
C MET A 394 -16.61 22.16 -9.31
N ALA A 395 -15.62 21.96 -8.44
CA ALA A 395 -14.41 21.21 -8.74
C ALA A 395 -14.56 19.68 -8.61
N LEU A 396 -15.73 19.20 -8.14
CA LEU A 396 -15.93 17.78 -7.81
C LEU A 396 -15.84 16.89 -9.06
N LYS A 397 -14.91 15.92 -9.02
CA LYS A 397 -14.67 14.94 -10.09
C LYS A 397 -15.21 13.55 -9.74
N LYS A 398 -15.18 13.20 -8.43
CA LYS A 398 -15.58 11.87 -7.96
C LYS A 398 -16.44 11.99 -6.71
N LEU A 399 -17.64 11.41 -6.77
CA LEU A 399 -18.54 11.31 -5.62
C LEU A 399 -18.86 9.86 -5.33
N TRP A 400 -18.70 9.45 -4.08
CA TRP A 400 -19.06 8.13 -3.61
C TRP A 400 -20.05 8.24 -2.44
N ILE A 401 -21.24 7.66 -2.62
CA ILE A 401 -22.31 7.60 -1.62
C ILE A 401 -22.54 6.12 -1.30
N LYS A 402 -22.54 5.75 -0.02
CA LYS A 402 -22.76 4.35 0.38
C LYS A 402 -23.61 4.28 1.65
N VAL A 403 -24.72 3.52 1.62
CA VAL A 403 -25.60 3.30 2.77
C VAL A 403 -26.07 4.66 3.36
N CYS A 404 -26.73 5.47 2.54
CA CYS A 404 -27.32 6.76 2.88
C CYS A 404 -28.80 6.76 2.47
N ARG A 405 -29.59 7.70 3.00
CA ARG A 405 -31.02 7.88 2.67
C ARG A 405 -31.25 8.73 1.42
N VAL A 406 -30.40 8.55 0.44
CA VAL A 406 -30.48 9.25 -0.84
C VAL A 406 -31.43 8.49 -1.76
N THR A 407 -32.24 9.23 -2.52
CA THR A 407 -33.18 8.72 -3.52
C THR A 407 -32.77 9.17 -4.92
N ASP A 408 -33.54 8.73 -5.93
CA ASP A 408 -33.37 9.16 -7.32
C ASP A 408 -33.47 10.71 -7.44
N SER A 409 -34.39 11.34 -6.69
CA SER A 409 -34.57 12.80 -6.68
C SER A 409 -33.32 13.59 -6.28
N GLY A 410 -32.60 13.11 -5.26
CA GLY A 410 -31.32 13.75 -4.87
C GLY A 410 -30.25 13.63 -5.94
N LEU A 411 -30.19 12.50 -6.65
CA LEU A 411 -29.20 12.27 -7.70
C LEU A 411 -29.50 13.03 -8.99
N GLU A 412 -30.74 13.34 -9.29
CA GLU A 412 -31.14 14.15 -10.45
C GLU A 412 -30.47 15.52 -10.47
N ALA A 413 -30.14 16.10 -9.31
CA ALA A 413 -29.42 17.35 -9.21
C ALA A 413 -28.05 17.34 -9.94
N PHE A 414 -27.43 16.17 -10.11
CA PHE A 414 -26.15 16.04 -10.84
C PHE A 414 -26.27 16.09 -12.35
N ALA A 415 -27.47 16.09 -12.90
CA ALA A 415 -27.67 16.31 -14.34
C ALA A 415 -27.15 17.70 -14.75
N PHE A 416 -27.38 18.69 -13.90
CA PHE A 416 -27.03 20.10 -14.15
C PHE A 416 -25.97 20.64 -13.21
N GLY A 417 -25.76 20.00 -12.05
CA GLY A 417 -24.79 20.39 -11.05
C GLY A 417 -23.41 19.73 -11.21
N CYS A 418 -22.42 20.22 -10.49
CA CYS A 418 -21.03 19.72 -10.48
C CYS A 418 -20.49 19.49 -11.92
N PRO A 419 -20.20 20.52 -12.72
CA PRO A 419 -19.86 20.38 -14.14
C PRO A 419 -18.65 19.46 -14.40
N ASN A 420 -17.73 19.35 -13.45
CA ASN A 420 -16.52 18.53 -13.54
C ASN A 420 -16.70 17.09 -13.03
N LEU A 421 -17.91 16.70 -12.59
CA LEU A 421 -18.15 15.36 -12.07
C LEU A 421 -18.08 14.32 -13.19
N VAL A 422 -17.13 13.40 -13.09
CA VAL A 422 -16.89 12.31 -14.05
C VAL A 422 -17.35 10.96 -13.50
N ASN A 423 -17.27 10.75 -12.18
CA ASN A 423 -17.57 9.44 -11.57
C ASN A 423 -18.52 9.63 -10.38
N LEU A 424 -19.71 9.06 -10.51
CA LEU A 424 -20.73 8.98 -9.45
C LEU A 424 -20.90 7.51 -9.08
N LYS A 425 -20.52 7.15 -7.86
CA LYS A 425 -20.67 5.78 -7.35
C LYS A 425 -21.66 5.78 -6.19
N VAL A 426 -22.76 5.04 -6.36
CA VAL A 426 -23.79 4.91 -5.31
C VAL A 426 -23.97 3.43 -4.99
N LYS A 427 -23.83 3.07 -3.70
CA LYS A 427 -23.92 1.69 -3.25
C LYS A 427 -24.89 1.56 -2.07
N LYS A 428 -25.73 0.51 -2.11
CA LYS A 428 -26.61 0.15 -0.98
C LYS A 428 -27.46 1.33 -0.44
N CYS A 429 -27.96 2.18 -1.34
CA CYS A 429 -28.92 3.25 -1.03
C CYS A 429 -30.31 2.80 -1.51
N LYS A 430 -31.20 2.48 -0.58
CA LYS A 430 -32.50 1.83 -0.87
C LYS A 430 -33.45 2.65 -1.77
N GLY A 431 -33.28 3.98 -1.80
CA GLY A 431 -34.11 4.88 -2.61
C GLY A 431 -33.58 5.14 -4.04
N VAL A 432 -32.47 4.49 -4.43
CA VAL A 432 -31.83 4.71 -5.74
C VAL A 432 -32.11 3.54 -6.66
N THR A 433 -32.61 3.82 -7.86
CA THR A 433 -32.95 2.84 -8.89
C THR A 433 -32.06 2.96 -10.13
N ASN A 434 -32.06 1.92 -10.96
CA ASN A 434 -31.31 1.96 -12.23
C ASN A 434 -31.86 3.03 -13.20
N LYS A 435 -33.15 3.42 -13.04
CA LYS A 435 -33.78 4.46 -13.87
C LYS A 435 -33.05 5.79 -13.81
N VAL A 436 -32.61 6.23 -12.60
CA VAL A 436 -31.89 7.50 -12.48
C VAL A 436 -30.50 7.41 -13.10
N ALA A 437 -29.84 6.25 -13.08
CA ALA A 437 -28.54 6.09 -13.72
C ALA A 437 -28.65 6.23 -15.25
N ASP A 438 -29.65 5.60 -15.86
CA ASP A 438 -29.87 5.70 -17.30
C ASP A 438 -30.31 7.11 -17.69
N TRP A 439 -31.13 7.73 -16.87
CA TRP A 439 -31.54 9.12 -17.08
C TRP A 439 -30.35 10.09 -16.98
N LEU A 440 -29.49 9.95 -15.97
CA LEU A 440 -28.27 10.77 -15.83
C LEU A 440 -27.32 10.59 -17.00
N ARG A 441 -27.12 9.37 -17.47
CA ARG A 441 -26.28 9.09 -18.65
C ARG A 441 -26.87 9.73 -19.92
N SER A 442 -28.19 9.73 -20.08
CA SER A 442 -28.86 10.39 -21.21
C SER A 442 -28.70 11.90 -21.21
N LYS A 443 -28.69 12.53 -20.02
CA LYS A 443 -28.48 13.96 -19.85
C LYS A 443 -27.02 14.38 -19.89
N ARG A 444 -26.10 13.50 -19.48
CA ARG A 444 -24.69 13.81 -19.32
C ARG A 444 -23.80 12.60 -19.68
N ALA A 445 -23.48 12.48 -20.97
CA ALA A 445 -22.72 11.34 -21.52
C ALA A 445 -21.32 11.20 -20.91
N SER A 446 -20.72 12.28 -20.41
CA SER A 446 -19.40 12.24 -19.75
C SER A 446 -19.44 11.68 -18.32
N LEU A 447 -20.62 11.47 -17.73
CA LEU A 447 -20.78 11.03 -16.35
C LEU A 447 -20.87 9.51 -16.29
N VAL A 448 -19.88 8.88 -15.66
CA VAL A 448 -19.90 7.46 -15.35
C VAL A 448 -20.67 7.24 -14.05
N VAL A 449 -21.86 6.65 -14.16
CA VAL A 449 -22.69 6.31 -13.00
C VAL A 449 -22.60 4.82 -12.72
N ASN A 450 -22.07 4.47 -11.54
CA ASN A 450 -21.94 3.11 -11.06
C ASN A 450 -22.93 2.88 -9.89
N LEU A 451 -23.99 2.16 -10.17
CA LEU A 451 -24.89 1.64 -9.15
C LEU A 451 -24.57 0.16 -8.97
N ASP A 452 -24.18 -0.27 -7.79
CA ASP A 452 -24.11 -1.71 -7.51
C ASP A 452 -25.51 -2.14 -7.05
N ALA A 453 -26.24 -2.84 -7.91
CA ALA A 453 -27.32 -3.71 -7.52
C ALA A 453 -26.69 -4.86 -6.72
N ASP A 454 -27.02 -4.96 -5.43
CA ASP A 454 -26.93 -6.13 -4.54
C ASP A 454 -25.85 -7.20 -4.82
N GLU A 455 -24.57 -6.86 -4.74
CA GLU A 455 -23.61 -7.83 -4.23
C GLU A 455 -23.65 -7.74 -2.70
N ILE A 456 -24.28 -8.74 -2.08
CA ILE A 456 -24.18 -9.00 -0.64
C ILE A 456 -22.73 -9.40 -0.39
N GLU A 457 -21.84 -8.42 -0.17
CA GLU A 457 -20.60 -8.74 0.53
C GLU A 457 -21.01 -9.29 1.91
N PRO A 458 -20.59 -10.52 2.27
CA PRO A 458 -20.86 -11.03 3.59
C PRO A 458 -20.30 -10.00 4.58
N GLU A 459 -21.15 -9.50 5.46
CA GLU A 459 -20.69 -8.76 6.63
C GLU A 459 -19.68 -9.66 7.31
N VAL A 460 -18.41 -9.24 7.30
CA VAL A 460 -17.42 -9.83 8.18
C VAL A 460 -17.90 -9.48 9.57
N MET A 461 -18.71 -10.39 10.14
CA MET A 461 -19.00 -10.37 11.55
C MET A 461 -17.65 -10.43 12.25
N ASP A 462 -17.29 -9.32 12.90
CA ASP A 462 -16.28 -9.35 13.95
C ASP A 462 -16.82 -10.34 15.00
N VAL A 463 -16.41 -11.59 14.86
CA VAL A 463 -16.61 -12.59 15.91
C VAL A 463 -15.73 -12.10 17.06
N SER A 464 -16.36 -11.37 17.96
CA SER A 464 -15.83 -11.17 19.30
C SER A 464 -15.76 -12.56 19.91
N VAL A 465 -14.54 -13.12 19.95
CA VAL A 465 -14.24 -14.25 20.82
C VAL A 465 -14.48 -13.76 22.23
N SER A 466 -15.63 -14.11 22.78
CA SER A 466 -15.86 -14.07 24.22
C SER A 466 -14.96 -15.15 24.83
N ASP A 467 -13.88 -14.73 25.46
CA ASP A 467 -13.12 -15.60 26.36
C ASP A 467 -14.04 -16.04 27.49
N GLY A 468 -14.55 -17.25 27.34
CA GLY A 468 -15.14 -17.98 28.45
C GLY A 468 -14.01 -18.43 29.37
N VAL A 469 -13.97 -17.83 30.55
CA VAL A 469 -13.25 -18.33 31.72
C VAL A 469 -13.84 -19.67 32.11
N ALA A 470 -13.06 -20.72 32.12
CA ALA A 470 -13.13 -21.84 33.03
C ALA A 470 -11.74 -22.52 33.09
#